data_0412223dd2edef2d0b286566f4b3e761
#
_entry.id   0412223dd2edef2d0b286566f4b3e761
#
_cell.length_a   1.000
_cell.length_b   1.000
_cell.length_c   1.000
_cell.angle_alpha   90.00
_cell.angle_beta   90.00
_cell.angle_gamma   90.00
#
_symmetry.space_group_name_H-M   'P 1'
#
loop_
_entity.id
_entity.type
_entity.pdbx_description
1 polymer ?
#
loop_
_entity_poly.entity_id
_entity_poly.type
_entity_poly.pdbx_seq_one_letter_code
_entity_poly.pdbx_strand_id
1 'polypeptide(L)'
;MELLCFKHLRLFGPHLNSLACKCVVLVVSALILRAIFLPRLSGFEQSNLFAVNNRINPELNNVKTKFLEVPQIIWGLNNQKIAFARACLTARMLNRTLLMPSLSASLFYKEVDLLKPISFDKVFQFEKFNSLCNGFVQLGRYSEVSNRTNVFELQKGSGRRWTVEKDLGQLRQTHHLYDEYEIIRIVGKNPFLWHDHWPVKEYAKIFECLVLVEEISSEADKVVSKIKEIGLEERRRVGSLEKGIDVPYVAVHMRIEKDWMIHCKKLEQRLNVSEICSSKEQIMQRVGNIAGLKTPIVIYLAVADDLLEDNSILAGWKEGLLPFEKKKLGVFDIYKKQPYLIQSAIDYEVCLRSDVFVGNSFSTFSSLVVLDRTQKMISMGGTELCGLDVRWPSYAYNLEGESNGPRSWAANMSDLSLQAISYGSNHISCP
;
A
#
# COMPACT_ATOMS: atom_id res chain seq x y z
N MET A 1 -39.17 22.08 -23.37
CA MET A 1 -37.87 22.75 -23.24
C MET A 1 -37.74 24.04 -24.04
N GLU A 2 -38.55 24.26 -25.05
CA GLU A 2 -38.60 25.53 -25.80
C GLU A 2 -39.31 26.70 -25.10
N LEU A 3 -40.19 26.42 -24.14
CA LEU A 3 -41.02 27.47 -23.48
C LEU A 3 -40.30 28.22 -22.32
N LEU A 4 -39.22 27.70 -21.80
CA LEU A 4 -38.48 28.33 -20.67
C LEU A 4 -37.44 29.37 -21.13
N CYS A 5 -36.98 29.30 -22.36
CA CYS A 5 -35.97 30.23 -22.91
C CYS A 5 -36.55 31.60 -23.28
N PHE A 6 -37.87 31.68 -23.56
CA PHE A 6 -38.50 32.89 -24.10
C PHE A 6 -38.88 33.96 -23.05
N LYS A 7 -38.94 33.64 -21.76
CA LYS A 7 -39.42 34.59 -20.72
C LYS A 7 -38.38 35.48 -20.05
N HIS A 8 -37.10 35.17 -20.15
CA HIS A 8 -36.05 35.91 -19.43
C HIS A 8 -35.08 36.73 -20.31
N LEU A 9 -35.18 36.70 -21.62
CA LEU A 9 -34.23 37.36 -22.54
C LEU A 9 -34.77 38.61 -23.27
N ARG A 10 -35.71 39.36 -22.66
CA ARG A 10 -36.24 40.61 -23.24
C ARG A 10 -35.32 41.82 -23.14
N LEU A 11 -34.05 41.65 -22.74
CA LEU A 11 -33.10 42.77 -22.51
C LEU A 11 -32.08 43.02 -23.62
N PHE A 12 -32.07 42.22 -24.69
CA PHE A 12 -31.15 42.43 -25.83
C PHE A 12 -31.88 42.31 -27.15
N GLY A 13 -31.56 43.21 -28.08
CA GLY A 13 -32.31 43.41 -29.35
C GLY A 13 -32.42 42.17 -30.25
N PRO A 14 -33.38 42.18 -31.21
CA PRO A 14 -33.92 40.97 -31.85
C PRO A 14 -32.94 40.16 -32.72
N HIS A 15 -31.82 40.73 -33.15
CA HIS A 15 -30.85 40.04 -34.03
C HIS A 15 -29.70 39.30 -33.30
N LEU A 16 -29.38 39.68 -32.07
CA LEU A 16 -28.33 39.01 -31.29
C LEU A 16 -28.86 37.76 -30.54
N ASN A 17 -30.16 37.74 -30.26
CA ASN A 17 -30.78 36.72 -29.41
C ASN A 17 -30.86 35.33 -30.07
N SER A 18 -30.97 35.23 -31.36
CA SER A 18 -31.13 33.94 -32.07
C SER A 18 -29.83 33.14 -32.13
N LEU A 19 -28.69 33.81 -32.33
CA LEU A 19 -27.39 33.14 -32.43
C LEU A 19 -26.88 32.71 -31.04
N ALA A 20 -26.99 33.59 -30.05
CA ALA A 20 -26.58 33.31 -28.67
C ALA A 20 -27.42 32.16 -28.06
N CYS A 21 -28.71 32.13 -28.27
CA CYS A 21 -29.59 31.07 -27.79
C CYS A 21 -29.26 29.71 -28.46
N LYS A 22 -28.99 29.70 -29.76
CA LYS A 22 -28.57 28.50 -30.49
C LYS A 22 -27.20 27.99 -30.00
N CYS A 23 -26.24 28.87 -29.72
CA CYS A 23 -24.95 28.50 -29.16
C CYS A 23 -25.08 27.91 -27.72
N VAL A 24 -25.90 28.52 -26.87
CA VAL A 24 -26.15 28.00 -25.51
C VAL A 24 -26.84 26.64 -25.57
N VAL A 25 -27.85 26.45 -26.42
CA VAL A 25 -28.51 25.15 -26.60
C VAL A 25 -27.51 24.08 -27.10
N LEU A 26 -26.66 24.41 -28.05
CA LEU A 26 -25.63 23.48 -28.56
C LEU A 26 -24.61 23.11 -27.49
N VAL A 27 -24.12 24.08 -26.70
CA VAL A 27 -23.18 23.83 -25.61
C VAL A 27 -23.82 22.97 -24.52
N VAL A 28 -25.04 23.29 -24.10
CA VAL A 28 -25.77 22.50 -23.09
C VAL A 28 -26.05 21.09 -23.59
N SER A 29 -26.47 20.94 -24.85
CA SER A 29 -26.70 19.64 -25.48
C SER A 29 -25.42 18.83 -25.58
N ALA A 30 -24.28 19.44 -25.93
CA ALA A 30 -22.98 18.80 -25.98
C ALA A 30 -22.50 18.37 -24.57
N LEU A 31 -22.75 19.19 -23.55
CA LEU A 31 -22.43 18.85 -22.15
C LEU A 31 -23.30 17.71 -21.61
N ILE A 32 -24.61 17.71 -21.95
CA ILE A 32 -25.53 16.63 -21.59
C ILE A 32 -25.14 15.32 -22.30
N LEU A 33 -24.83 15.37 -23.60
CA LEU A 33 -24.33 14.22 -24.35
C LEU A 33 -23.01 13.71 -23.75
N ARG A 34 -22.10 14.61 -23.40
CA ARG A 34 -20.86 14.26 -22.74
C ARG A 34 -21.08 13.61 -21.35
N ALA A 35 -22.02 14.13 -20.56
CA ALA A 35 -22.36 13.57 -19.25
C ALA A 35 -23.08 12.20 -19.33
N ILE A 36 -23.84 11.95 -20.41
CA ILE A 36 -24.56 10.69 -20.60
C ILE A 36 -23.68 9.60 -21.24
N PHE A 37 -22.83 9.98 -22.20
CA PHE A 37 -22.08 9.02 -23.02
C PHE A 37 -20.67 8.76 -22.50
N LEU A 38 -19.93 9.74 -21.93
CA LEU A 38 -18.60 9.51 -21.41
C LEU A 38 -18.54 8.55 -20.18
N PRO A 39 -19.44 8.65 -19.18
CA PRO A 39 -19.42 7.68 -18.08
C PRO A 39 -19.74 6.24 -18.53
N ARG A 40 -20.57 6.09 -19.57
CA ARG A 40 -20.88 4.76 -20.13
C ARG A 40 -19.73 4.18 -20.96
N LEU A 41 -18.97 5.01 -21.66
CA LEU A 41 -17.81 4.57 -22.41
C LEU A 41 -16.62 4.22 -21.49
N SER A 42 -16.37 5.02 -20.45
CA SER A 42 -15.30 4.73 -19.49
C SER A 42 -15.61 3.53 -18.59
N GLY A 43 -16.86 3.34 -18.20
CA GLY A 43 -17.28 2.17 -17.40
C GLY A 43 -17.36 0.88 -18.22
N PHE A 44 -17.67 0.95 -19.50
CA PHE A 44 -17.81 -0.24 -20.35
C PHE A 44 -16.47 -0.80 -20.81
N GLU A 45 -15.46 0.03 -21.07
CA GLU A 45 -14.14 -0.44 -21.42
C GLU A 45 -13.38 -1.03 -20.23
N GLN A 46 -13.50 -0.45 -19.01
CA GLN A 46 -12.83 -0.96 -17.82
C GLN A 46 -13.43 -2.29 -17.33
N SER A 47 -14.75 -2.46 -17.37
CA SER A 47 -15.39 -3.72 -16.97
C SER A 47 -15.11 -4.87 -17.94
N ASN A 48 -14.92 -4.60 -19.23
CA ASN A 48 -14.62 -5.65 -20.21
C ASN A 48 -13.15 -6.10 -20.21
N LEU A 49 -12.21 -5.29 -19.76
CA LEU A 49 -10.80 -5.70 -19.59
C LEU A 49 -10.61 -6.71 -18.46
N PHE A 50 -11.47 -6.65 -17.43
CA PHE A 50 -11.42 -7.56 -16.28
C PHE A 50 -12.44 -8.70 -16.33
N ALA A 51 -13.41 -8.65 -17.26
CA ALA A 51 -14.45 -9.68 -17.42
C ALA A 51 -14.06 -10.82 -18.38
N VAL A 52 -12.85 -10.77 -18.95
CA VAL A 52 -12.37 -11.86 -19.80
C VAL A 52 -11.85 -13.00 -18.91
N ASN A 53 -12.65 -14.04 -18.83
CA ASN A 53 -12.35 -15.39 -18.38
C ASN A 53 -12.56 -15.75 -16.90
N ASN A 54 -13.83 -15.80 -16.49
CA ASN A 54 -14.27 -16.79 -15.50
C ASN A 54 -15.07 -17.97 -16.13
N ARG A 55 -14.78 -18.33 -17.36
CA ARG A 55 -15.22 -19.63 -17.91
C ARG A 55 -14.00 -20.54 -18.06
N ILE A 56 -13.67 -21.24 -17.01
CA ILE A 56 -12.81 -22.41 -17.10
C ILE A 56 -13.63 -23.48 -17.86
N ASN A 57 -13.35 -23.62 -19.13
CA ASN A 57 -13.77 -24.77 -19.92
C ASN A 57 -12.80 -25.92 -19.59
N PRO A 58 -13.27 -27.09 -19.12
CA PRO A 58 -12.37 -28.18 -18.72
C PRO A 58 -11.71 -28.92 -19.89
N GLU A 59 -11.86 -28.49 -21.13
CA GLU A 59 -11.42 -29.23 -22.30
C GLU A 59 -10.19 -28.64 -23.04
N LEU A 60 -9.32 -27.86 -22.39
CA LEU A 60 -8.07 -27.41 -23.05
C LEU A 60 -6.83 -27.98 -22.35
N ASN A 61 -6.66 -29.30 -22.41
CA ASN A 61 -5.45 -30.03 -21.99
C ASN A 61 -4.29 -29.87 -22.98
N ASN A 62 -3.91 -28.65 -23.43
CA ASN A 62 -2.62 -28.39 -24.11
C ASN A 62 -2.30 -26.91 -24.33
N VAL A 63 -2.87 -25.99 -23.57
CA VAL A 63 -2.43 -24.59 -23.63
C VAL A 63 -1.10 -24.48 -22.91
N LYS A 64 -0.02 -24.33 -23.67
CA LYS A 64 1.33 -24.15 -23.15
C LYS A 64 1.36 -22.91 -22.22
N THR A 65 1.68 -23.10 -20.94
CA THR A 65 1.77 -22.00 -19.97
C THR A 65 2.76 -20.95 -20.44
N LYS A 66 2.33 -19.68 -20.51
CA LYS A 66 3.12 -18.52 -20.89
C LYS A 66 3.58 -17.77 -19.66
N PHE A 67 4.75 -17.15 -19.72
CA PHE A 67 5.37 -16.54 -18.54
C PHE A 67 5.66 -15.06 -18.75
N LEU A 68 5.63 -14.32 -17.65
CA LEU A 68 6.14 -12.96 -17.53
C LEU A 68 7.37 -12.98 -16.63
N GLU A 69 8.49 -12.52 -17.14
CA GLU A 69 9.73 -12.31 -16.39
C GLU A 69 9.92 -10.82 -16.10
N VAL A 70 10.29 -10.48 -14.87
CA VAL A 70 10.50 -9.10 -14.44
C VAL A 70 11.88 -8.94 -13.82
N PRO A 71 12.49 -7.75 -13.91
CA PRO A 71 13.79 -7.51 -13.29
C PRO A 71 13.69 -7.60 -11.76
N GLN A 72 14.85 -7.66 -11.09
CA GLN A 72 14.92 -7.59 -9.63
C GLN A 72 14.13 -6.39 -9.11
N ILE A 73 13.28 -6.66 -8.10
CA ILE A 73 12.52 -5.62 -7.42
C ILE A 73 13.39 -5.00 -6.34
N ILE A 74 13.46 -3.68 -6.30
CA ILE A 74 14.36 -2.91 -5.44
C ILE A 74 13.62 -1.91 -4.56
N TRP A 75 14.34 -1.25 -3.65
CA TRP A 75 13.88 -0.32 -2.62
C TRP A 75 13.44 -1.00 -1.31
N GLY A 76 12.91 -0.22 -0.37
CA GLY A 76 12.41 -0.76 0.90
C GLY A 76 11.26 -1.75 0.73
N LEU A 77 11.04 -2.62 1.71
CA LEU A 77 10.07 -3.72 1.69
C LEU A 77 8.71 -3.34 1.08
N ASN A 78 8.14 -2.24 1.53
CA ASN A 78 6.77 -1.88 1.13
C ASN A 78 6.70 -1.37 -0.32
N ASN A 79 7.72 -0.67 -0.78
CA ASN A 79 7.86 -0.34 -2.20
C ASN A 79 8.06 -1.61 -3.05
N GLN A 80 8.78 -2.61 -2.53
CA GLN A 80 8.93 -3.91 -3.19
C GLN A 80 7.61 -4.69 -3.22
N LYS A 81 6.82 -4.69 -2.13
CA LYS A 81 5.45 -5.27 -2.12
C LYS A 81 4.56 -4.63 -3.19
N ILE A 82 4.57 -3.30 -3.28
CA ILE A 82 3.77 -2.56 -4.28
C ILE A 82 4.24 -2.89 -5.71
N ALA A 83 5.54 -2.87 -5.97
CA ALA A 83 6.09 -3.18 -7.28
C ALA A 83 5.82 -4.64 -7.69
N PHE A 84 5.91 -5.58 -6.75
CA PHE A 84 5.52 -6.97 -6.95
C PHE A 84 4.03 -7.12 -7.30
N ALA A 85 3.15 -6.43 -6.57
CA ALA A 85 1.73 -6.47 -6.86
C ALA A 85 1.41 -5.91 -8.25
N ARG A 86 2.08 -4.83 -8.68
CA ARG A 86 1.97 -4.30 -10.06
C ARG A 86 2.46 -5.31 -11.10
N ALA A 87 3.54 -6.02 -10.81
CA ALA A 87 4.02 -7.10 -11.70
C ALA A 87 2.99 -8.25 -11.78
N CYS A 88 2.38 -8.65 -10.66
CA CYS A 88 1.31 -9.64 -10.62
C CYS A 88 0.09 -9.21 -11.45
N LEU A 89 -0.38 -7.98 -11.27
CA LEU A 89 -1.52 -7.44 -12.01
C LEU A 89 -1.21 -7.28 -13.51
N THR A 90 0.04 -6.94 -13.86
CA THR A 90 0.51 -6.96 -15.24
C THR A 90 0.50 -8.38 -15.82
N ALA A 91 1.00 -9.37 -15.08
CA ALA A 91 0.98 -10.77 -15.50
C ALA A 91 -0.46 -11.26 -15.74
N ARG A 92 -1.37 -10.95 -14.82
CA ARG A 92 -2.80 -11.24 -14.95
C ARG A 92 -3.40 -10.58 -16.20
N MET A 93 -3.11 -9.30 -16.44
CA MET A 93 -3.60 -8.56 -17.61
C MET A 93 -3.11 -9.18 -18.92
N LEU A 94 -1.87 -9.70 -18.95
CA LEU A 94 -1.28 -10.37 -20.11
C LEU A 94 -1.61 -11.86 -20.18
N ASN A 95 -2.42 -12.39 -19.25
CA ASN A 95 -2.75 -13.81 -19.11
C ASN A 95 -1.51 -14.71 -19.04
N ARG A 96 -0.55 -14.36 -18.16
CA ARG A 96 0.74 -15.04 -18.00
C ARG A 96 1.00 -15.38 -16.54
N THR A 97 1.74 -16.46 -16.32
CA THR A 97 2.30 -16.80 -15.01
C THR A 97 3.51 -15.89 -14.74
N LEU A 98 3.55 -15.23 -13.60
CA LEU A 98 4.69 -14.39 -13.21
C LEU A 98 5.83 -15.28 -12.72
N LEU A 99 6.99 -15.24 -13.36
CA LEU A 99 8.19 -15.87 -12.81
C LEU A 99 8.56 -15.17 -11.51
N MET A 100 8.83 -15.98 -10.49
CA MET A 100 9.13 -15.53 -9.13
C MET A 100 10.31 -14.56 -9.13
N PRO A 101 10.11 -13.25 -8.81
CA PRO A 101 11.18 -12.26 -8.89
C PRO A 101 12.16 -12.37 -7.73
N SER A 102 13.37 -11.87 -7.92
CA SER A 102 14.28 -11.60 -6.82
C SER A 102 14.01 -10.25 -6.19
N LEU A 103 14.31 -10.12 -4.90
CA LEU A 103 14.11 -8.94 -4.08
C LEU A 103 15.46 -8.32 -3.70
N SER A 104 15.50 -7.01 -3.47
CA SER A 104 16.70 -6.33 -2.99
C SER A 104 16.86 -6.50 -1.48
N ALA A 105 18.08 -6.81 -1.07
CA ALA A 105 18.45 -6.90 0.35
C ALA A 105 18.60 -5.52 1.03
N SER A 106 18.85 -4.47 0.25
CA SER A 106 19.12 -3.11 0.73
C SER A 106 18.05 -2.10 0.35
N LEU A 107 17.90 -1.07 1.18
CA LEU A 107 17.14 0.13 0.90
C LEU A 107 17.83 1.02 -0.15
N PHE A 108 19.18 0.99 -0.20
CA PHE A 108 19.97 1.93 -0.99
C PHE A 108 20.26 1.39 -2.39
N TYR A 109 19.85 2.16 -3.40
CA TYR A 109 20.05 1.79 -4.81
C TYR A 109 21.51 1.48 -5.16
N LYS A 110 22.46 2.21 -4.56
CA LYS A 110 23.90 2.02 -4.81
C LYS A 110 24.44 0.69 -4.32
N GLU A 111 23.73 0.04 -3.41
CA GLU A 111 24.12 -1.25 -2.83
C GLU A 111 23.49 -2.45 -3.54
N VAL A 112 22.53 -2.20 -4.45
CA VAL A 112 21.81 -3.28 -5.16
C VAL A 112 22.77 -4.17 -5.92
N ASP A 113 23.77 -3.57 -6.58
CA ASP A 113 24.76 -4.31 -7.37
C ASP A 113 25.87 -4.95 -6.49
N LEU A 114 25.98 -4.53 -5.23
CA LEU A 114 26.98 -5.04 -4.26
C LEU A 114 26.45 -6.20 -3.42
N LEU A 115 25.16 -6.27 -3.18
CA LEU A 115 24.51 -7.27 -2.35
C LEU A 115 23.82 -8.33 -3.21
N LYS A 116 23.93 -9.58 -2.78
CA LYS A 116 23.20 -10.68 -3.45
C LYS A 116 21.68 -10.45 -3.30
N PRO A 117 20.91 -10.59 -4.39
CA PRO A 117 19.46 -10.57 -4.31
C PRO A 117 18.92 -11.63 -3.35
N ILE A 118 17.82 -11.32 -2.70
CA ILE A 118 17.09 -12.29 -1.88
C ILE A 118 16.04 -12.95 -2.78
N SER A 119 16.00 -14.29 -2.78
CA SER A 119 14.94 -15.02 -3.47
C SER A 119 13.60 -14.75 -2.80
N PHE A 120 12.52 -14.66 -3.59
CA PHE A 120 11.16 -14.42 -3.11
C PHE A 120 10.75 -15.40 -2.01
N ASP A 121 11.06 -16.69 -2.17
CA ASP A 121 10.72 -17.76 -1.24
C ASP A 121 11.54 -17.75 0.07
N LYS A 122 12.50 -16.82 0.22
CA LYS A 122 13.16 -16.52 1.49
C LYS A 122 12.44 -15.43 2.31
N VAL A 123 11.45 -14.80 1.71
CA VAL A 123 10.66 -13.74 2.38
C VAL A 123 9.18 -14.14 2.47
N PHE A 124 8.63 -14.68 1.39
CA PHE A 124 7.22 -15.07 1.29
C PHE A 124 7.05 -16.54 0.91
N GLN A 125 6.02 -17.18 1.45
CA GLN A 125 5.70 -18.57 1.19
C GLN A 125 5.15 -18.75 -0.24
N PHE A 126 5.95 -19.29 -1.16
CA PHE A 126 5.59 -19.46 -2.57
C PHE A 126 4.32 -20.31 -2.76
N GLU A 127 4.28 -21.48 -2.14
CA GLU A 127 3.14 -22.41 -2.28
C GLU A 127 1.85 -21.81 -1.68
N LYS A 128 1.99 -21.09 -0.56
CA LYS A 128 0.87 -20.38 0.08
C LYS A 128 0.35 -19.27 -0.78
N PHE A 129 1.25 -18.49 -1.42
CA PHE A 129 0.87 -17.47 -2.39
C PHE A 129 0.02 -18.07 -3.50
N ASN A 130 0.48 -19.10 -4.16
CA ASN A 130 -0.23 -19.76 -5.26
C ASN A 130 -1.57 -20.37 -4.82
N SER A 131 -1.66 -20.89 -3.59
CA SER A 131 -2.90 -21.39 -3.02
C SER A 131 -3.93 -20.29 -2.77
N LEU A 132 -3.51 -19.17 -2.13
CA LEU A 132 -4.40 -18.05 -1.77
C LEU A 132 -4.81 -17.18 -2.97
N CYS A 133 -3.90 -17.04 -3.94
CA CYS A 133 -4.14 -16.29 -5.17
C CYS A 133 -4.63 -17.18 -6.34
N ASN A 134 -5.01 -18.44 -6.08
CA ASN A 134 -5.50 -19.35 -7.10
C ASN A 134 -6.69 -18.74 -7.87
N GLY A 135 -6.65 -18.84 -9.21
CA GLY A 135 -7.64 -18.24 -10.09
C GLY A 135 -7.53 -16.70 -10.24
N PHE A 136 -6.59 -16.06 -9.54
CA PHE A 136 -6.35 -14.61 -9.65
C PHE A 136 -5.01 -14.30 -10.31
N VAL A 137 -3.91 -14.84 -9.78
CA VAL A 137 -2.57 -14.76 -10.36
C VAL A 137 -1.74 -15.97 -9.90
N GLN A 138 -0.83 -16.44 -10.75
CA GLN A 138 0.07 -17.55 -10.45
C GLN A 138 1.52 -17.14 -10.54
N LEU A 139 2.33 -17.64 -9.61
CA LEU A 139 3.79 -17.56 -9.66
C LEU A 139 4.36 -18.87 -10.21
N GLY A 140 5.36 -18.75 -11.08
CA GLY A 140 6.13 -19.87 -11.62
C GLY A 140 7.60 -19.83 -11.17
N ARG A 141 8.26 -20.97 -11.18
CA ARG A 141 9.68 -21.10 -10.90
C ARG A 141 10.51 -20.99 -12.18
N TYR A 142 11.72 -20.46 -12.11
CA TYR A 142 12.64 -20.39 -13.25
C TYR A 142 13.00 -21.78 -13.83
N SER A 143 12.92 -22.83 -13.02
CA SER A 143 13.09 -24.22 -13.50
C SER A 143 12.06 -24.63 -14.57
N GLU A 144 10.89 -24.01 -14.57
CA GLU A 144 9.82 -24.31 -15.55
C GLU A 144 10.10 -23.74 -16.96
N VAL A 145 11.04 -22.82 -17.04
CA VAL A 145 11.38 -22.12 -18.30
C VAL A 145 12.80 -22.35 -18.77
N SER A 146 13.58 -23.22 -18.10
CA SER A 146 15.01 -23.46 -18.41
C SER A 146 15.28 -23.88 -19.84
N ASN A 147 14.33 -24.54 -20.51
CA ASN A 147 14.43 -25.04 -21.88
C ASN A 147 13.67 -24.18 -22.90
N ARG A 148 13.15 -23.00 -22.51
CA ARG A 148 12.36 -22.15 -23.39
C ARG A 148 13.25 -21.08 -24.01
N THR A 149 13.18 -20.94 -25.33
CA THR A 149 14.02 -20.01 -26.10
C THR A 149 13.21 -18.89 -26.76
N ASN A 150 11.88 -19.03 -26.84
CA ASN A 150 11.00 -18.04 -27.47
C ASN A 150 10.68 -16.90 -26.50
N VAL A 151 11.59 -15.92 -26.39
CA VAL A 151 11.55 -14.80 -25.46
C VAL A 151 11.41 -13.49 -26.21
N PHE A 152 10.48 -12.65 -25.79
CA PHE A 152 10.35 -11.27 -26.24
C PHE A 152 10.76 -10.32 -25.12
N GLU A 153 11.67 -9.39 -25.39
CA GLU A 153 12.07 -8.35 -24.44
C GLU A 153 11.23 -7.09 -24.63
N LEU A 154 10.46 -6.73 -23.60
CA LEU A 154 9.61 -5.56 -23.57
C LEU A 154 10.26 -4.45 -22.74
N GLN A 155 10.73 -3.39 -23.41
CA GLN A 155 11.25 -2.22 -22.72
C GLN A 155 10.10 -1.45 -22.08
N LYS A 156 10.02 -1.46 -20.74
CA LYS A 156 9.01 -0.71 -19.96
C LYS A 156 9.64 0.55 -19.38
N GLY A 157 9.00 1.68 -19.62
CA GLY A 157 9.42 2.95 -19.05
C GLY A 157 9.05 3.08 -17.57
N SER A 158 9.65 4.06 -16.93
CA SER A 158 9.38 4.40 -15.54
C SER A 158 9.54 5.91 -15.28
N GLY A 159 9.06 6.37 -14.11
CA GLY A 159 9.21 7.75 -13.70
C GLY A 159 8.19 8.71 -14.33
N ARG A 160 8.36 10.00 -14.07
CA ARG A 160 7.35 11.03 -14.35
C ARG A 160 6.99 11.24 -15.83
N ARG A 161 7.89 10.88 -16.76
CA ARG A 161 7.67 11.01 -18.20
C ARG A 161 6.90 9.84 -18.80
N TRP A 162 6.77 8.77 -18.04
CA TRP A 162 6.01 7.59 -18.44
C TRP A 162 4.63 7.66 -17.76
N THR A 163 3.60 7.97 -18.53
CA THR A 163 2.24 8.15 -17.99
C THR A 163 1.48 6.83 -17.88
N VAL A 164 0.39 6.82 -17.11
CA VAL A 164 -0.53 5.67 -17.01
C VAL A 164 -1.07 5.29 -18.39
N GLU A 165 -1.42 6.26 -19.24
CA GLU A 165 -1.94 6.03 -20.59
C GLU A 165 -0.91 5.35 -21.48
N LYS A 166 0.36 5.77 -21.40
CA LYS A 166 1.47 5.11 -22.12
C LYS A 166 1.68 3.68 -21.65
N ASP A 167 1.62 3.46 -20.33
CA ASP A 167 1.77 2.13 -19.73
C ASP A 167 0.65 1.19 -20.19
N LEU A 168 -0.60 1.61 -20.08
CA LEU A 168 -1.77 0.86 -20.54
C LEU A 168 -1.75 0.62 -22.05
N GLY A 169 -1.41 1.63 -22.83
CA GLY A 169 -1.29 1.52 -24.30
C GLY A 169 -0.26 0.46 -24.70
N GLN A 170 0.92 0.47 -24.07
CA GLN A 170 1.95 -0.54 -24.31
C GLN A 170 1.48 -1.95 -23.92
N LEU A 171 0.86 -2.11 -22.75
CA LEU A 171 0.39 -3.42 -22.29
C LEU A 171 -0.72 -3.99 -23.16
N ARG A 172 -1.66 -3.16 -23.64
CA ARG A 172 -2.70 -3.57 -24.60
C ARG A 172 -2.10 -4.04 -25.91
N GLN A 173 -1.14 -3.29 -26.47
CA GLN A 173 -0.44 -3.70 -27.69
C GLN A 173 0.30 -5.03 -27.47
N THR A 174 0.99 -5.17 -26.32
CA THR A 174 1.73 -6.38 -25.98
C THR A 174 0.84 -7.61 -25.94
N HIS A 175 -0.36 -7.50 -25.37
CA HIS A 175 -1.32 -8.60 -25.30
C HIS A 175 -1.73 -9.13 -26.68
N HIS A 176 -1.85 -8.27 -27.69
CA HIS A 176 -2.29 -8.65 -29.03
C HIS A 176 -1.14 -9.06 -29.97
N LEU A 177 0.00 -8.34 -29.89
CA LEU A 177 1.09 -8.52 -30.86
C LEU A 177 2.12 -9.58 -30.45
N TYR A 178 2.27 -9.82 -29.14
CA TYR A 178 3.34 -10.66 -28.61
C TYR A 178 2.82 -11.91 -27.89
N ASP A 179 1.56 -12.29 -28.15
CA ASP A 179 0.97 -13.47 -27.52
C ASP A 179 1.65 -14.77 -27.97
N GLU A 180 2.28 -14.81 -29.13
CA GLU A 180 3.01 -15.98 -29.65
C GLU A 180 4.27 -16.34 -28.83
N TYR A 181 4.86 -15.39 -28.08
CA TYR A 181 6.06 -15.63 -27.29
C TYR A 181 5.74 -16.38 -26.00
N GLU A 182 6.57 -17.38 -25.69
CA GLU A 182 6.42 -18.18 -24.45
C GLU A 182 6.76 -17.34 -23.21
N ILE A 183 7.75 -16.47 -23.31
CA ILE A 183 8.20 -15.59 -22.24
C ILE A 183 8.18 -14.16 -22.75
N ILE A 184 7.55 -13.26 -21.99
CA ILE A 184 7.76 -11.82 -22.10
C ILE A 184 8.66 -11.39 -20.96
N ARG A 185 9.85 -10.88 -21.29
CA ARG A 185 10.80 -10.33 -20.33
C ARG A 185 10.67 -8.82 -20.28
N ILE A 186 10.20 -8.29 -19.15
CA ILE A 186 10.15 -6.85 -18.92
C ILE A 186 11.56 -6.37 -18.57
N VAL A 187 12.05 -5.39 -19.33
CA VAL A 187 13.34 -4.74 -19.09
C VAL A 187 13.13 -3.25 -18.84
N GLY A 188 13.99 -2.64 -18.03
CA GLY A 188 13.93 -1.22 -17.70
C GLY A 188 14.35 -0.92 -16.26
N LYS A 189 14.52 0.36 -15.96
CA LYS A 189 14.89 0.80 -14.62
C LYS A 189 13.64 0.96 -13.76
N ASN A 190 13.42 0.05 -12.80
CA ASN A 190 12.28 0.08 -11.88
C ASN A 190 10.91 0.17 -12.58
N PRO A 191 10.60 -0.76 -13.50
CA PRO A 191 9.45 -0.61 -14.40
C PRO A 191 8.09 -0.66 -13.69
N PHE A 192 8.04 -1.08 -12.42
CA PHE A 192 6.82 -1.21 -11.63
C PHE A 192 6.72 -0.23 -10.46
N LEU A 193 7.59 0.77 -10.38
CA LEU A 193 7.63 1.65 -9.21
C LEU A 193 6.52 2.72 -9.21
N TRP A 194 6.06 3.20 -10.39
CA TRP A 194 5.36 4.48 -10.48
C TRP A 194 3.95 4.47 -11.05
N HIS A 195 3.46 3.37 -11.62
CA HIS A 195 2.23 3.41 -12.41
C HIS A 195 1.09 2.66 -11.73
N ASP A 196 0.19 3.41 -11.09
CA ASP A 196 -1.01 2.90 -10.44
C ASP A 196 -2.23 3.10 -11.34
N HIS A 197 -2.72 2.02 -11.93
CA HIS A 197 -3.92 2.03 -12.73
C HIS A 197 -4.85 0.84 -12.45
N TRP A 198 -4.65 0.18 -11.32
CA TRP A 198 -5.54 -0.86 -10.81
C TRP A 198 -6.21 -0.42 -9.50
N PRO A 199 -7.45 -0.87 -9.25
CA PRO A 199 -8.16 -0.57 -8.01
C PRO A 199 -7.43 -1.08 -6.77
N VAL A 200 -7.57 -0.37 -5.64
CA VAL A 200 -6.96 -0.75 -4.35
C VAL A 200 -7.33 -2.18 -3.94
N LYS A 201 -8.57 -2.62 -4.17
CA LYS A 201 -9.02 -3.99 -3.90
C LYS A 201 -8.23 -5.08 -4.64
N GLU A 202 -7.71 -4.79 -5.84
CA GLU A 202 -6.89 -5.73 -6.61
C GLU A 202 -5.49 -5.89 -5.96
N TYR A 203 -4.93 -4.77 -5.48
CA TYR A 203 -3.69 -4.79 -4.69
C TYR A 203 -3.88 -5.52 -3.36
N ALA A 204 -4.95 -5.22 -2.63
CA ALA A 204 -5.27 -5.88 -1.37
C ALA A 204 -5.34 -7.39 -1.54
N LYS A 205 -5.94 -7.87 -2.63
CA LYS A 205 -5.99 -9.31 -2.94
C LYS A 205 -4.60 -9.92 -3.10
N ILE A 206 -3.67 -9.24 -3.76
CA ILE A 206 -2.28 -9.69 -3.87
C ILE A 206 -1.59 -9.69 -2.50
N PHE A 207 -1.80 -8.64 -1.69
CA PHE A 207 -1.17 -8.54 -0.37
C PHE A 207 -1.66 -9.60 0.59
N GLU A 208 -2.93 -10.01 0.54
CA GLU A 208 -3.45 -11.16 1.30
C GLU A 208 -2.72 -12.47 0.97
N CYS A 209 -2.23 -12.62 -0.26
CA CYS A 209 -1.49 -13.80 -0.67
C CYS A 209 -0.01 -13.78 -0.21
N LEU A 210 0.53 -12.60 0.17
CA LEU A 210 1.92 -12.43 0.60
C LEU A 210 2.12 -12.81 2.08
N VAL A 211 2.10 -14.10 2.35
CA VAL A 211 2.37 -14.64 3.69
C VAL A 211 3.87 -14.76 3.89
N LEU A 212 4.41 -14.15 4.98
CA LEU A 212 5.82 -14.27 5.35
C LEU A 212 6.21 -15.72 5.64
N VAL A 213 7.47 -16.07 5.36
CA VAL A 213 8.01 -17.38 5.75
C VAL A 213 8.05 -17.53 7.27
N GLU A 214 8.00 -18.78 7.75
CA GLU A 214 7.91 -19.10 9.17
C GLU A 214 9.10 -18.53 9.97
N GLU A 215 10.28 -18.50 9.38
CA GLU A 215 11.48 -17.94 10.01
C GLU A 215 11.30 -16.47 10.38
N ILE A 216 10.67 -15.66 9.50
CA ILE A 216 10.42 -14.24 9.76
C ILE A 216 9.26 -14.08 10.77
N SER A 217 8.19 -14.85 10.60
CA SER A 217 7.03 -14.80 11.49
C SER A 217 7.42 -15.19 12.93
N SER A 218 8.27 -16.22 13.10
CA SER A 218 8.78 -16.66 14.40
C SER A 218 9.63 -15.59 15.09
N GLU A 219 10.45 -14.84 14.33
CA GLU A 219 11.20 -13.72 14.92
C GLU A 219 10.25 -12.58 15.36
N ALA A 220 9.21 -12.29 14.58
CA ALA A 220 8.19 -11.32 15.01
C ALA A 220 7.41 -11.81 16.24
N ASP A 221 7.13 -13.12 16.37
CA ASP A 221 6.51 -13.72 17.56
C ASP A 221 7.33 -13.47 18.84
N LYS A 222 8.65 -13.59 18.75
CA LYS A 222 9.55 -13.32 19.88
C LYS A 222 9.48 -11.86 20.31
N VAL A 223 9.45 -10.92 19.34
CA VAL A 223 9.32 -9.49 19.62
C VAL A 223 7.97 -9.18 20.29
N VAL A 224 6.86 -9.66 19.72
CA VAL A 224 5.51 -9.46 20.27
C VAL A 224 5.38 -10.09 21.67
N SER A 225 5.92 -11.28 21.86
CA SER A 225 5.93 -11.94 23.18
C SER A 225 6.64 -11.12 24.23
N LYS A 226 7.79 -10.52 23.87
CA LYS A 226 8.56 -9.65 24.79
C LYS A 226 7.81 -8.36 25.12
N ILE A 227 7.14 -7.75 24.13
CA ILE A 227 6.27 -6.58 24.35
C ILE A 227 5.17 -6.93 25.36
N LYS A 228 4.48 -8.05 25.17
CA LYS A 228 3.40 -8.50 26.03
C LYS A 228 3.86 -8.89 27.44
N GLU A 229 5.04 -9.51 27.56
CA GLU A 229 5.68 -9.81 28.84
C GLU A 229 5.87 -8.53 29.69
N ILE A 230 6.50 -7.51 29.11
CA ILE A 230 6.71 -6.22 29.78
C ILE A 230 5.37 -5.55 30.16
N GLY A 231 4.43 -5.55 29.24
CA GLY A 231 3.09 -5.00 29.52
C GLY A 231 2.39 -5.71 30.65
N LEU A 232 2.55 -7.04 30.74
CA LEU A 232 1.99 -7.84 31.82
C LEU A 232 2.64 -7.52 33.17
N GLU A 233 3.97 -7.40 33.22
CA GLU A 233 4.72 -7.03 34.42
C GLU A 233 4.29 -5.66 34.95
N GLU A 234 4.19 -4.66 34.07
CA GLU A 234 3.78 -3.30 34.46
C GLU A 234 2.35 -3.25 34.98
N ARG A 235 1.43 -3.98 34.36
CA ARG A 235 0.03 -4.07 34.85
C ARG A 235 -0.07 -4.76 36.19
N ARG A 236 0.75 -5.80 36.45
CA ARG A 236 0.86 -6.43 37.76
C ARG A 236 1.36 -5.46 38.82
N ARG A 237 2.38 -4.66 38.49
CA ARG A 237 2.98 -3.68 39.38
C ARG A 237 1.99 -2.62 39.85
N VAL A 238 1.06 -2.17 38.99
CA VAL A 238 0.05 -1.17 39.33
C VAL A 238 -1.29 -1.78 39.79
N GLY A 239 -1.37 -3.11 39.94
CA GLY A 239 -2.58 -3.79 40.42
C GLY A 239 -3.76 -3.78 39.45
N SER A 240 -3.56 -3.48 38.18
CA SER A 240 -4.60 -3.37 37.15
C SER A 240 -4.79 -4.65 36.34
N LEU A 241 -4.35 -5.80 36.82
CA LEU A 241 -4.40 -7.07 36.10
C LEU A 241 -5.76 -7.76 36.28
N GLU A 242 -6.54 -7.84 35.23
CA GLU A 242 -7.69 -8.74 35.13
C GLU A 242 -7.23 -10.11 34.63
N LYS A 243 -7.70 -11.19 35.29
CA LYS A 243 -7.32 -12.56 34.93
C LYS A 243 -7.80 -12.90 33.51
N GLY A 244 -6.89 -13.41 32.68
CA GLY A 244 -7.23 -13.98 31.37
C GLY A 244 -7.33 -13.02 30.20
N ILE A 245 -6.95 -11.72 30.39
CA ILE A 245 -6.98 -10.74 29.31
C ILE A 245 -5.63 -10.70 28.59
N ASP A 246 -5.66 -10.75 27.24
CA ASP A 246 -4.50 -10.47 26.40
C ASP A 246 -4.02 -9.03 26.65
N VAL A 247 -2.70 -8.84 26.75
CA VAL A 247 -2.11 -7.54 27.05
C VAL A 247 -1.93 -6.76 25.76
N PRO A 248 -2.71 -5.66 25.55
CA PRO A 248 -2.64 -4.86 24.36
C PRO A 248 -1.36 -4.02 24.32
N TYR A 249 -0.92 -3.67 23.10
CA TYR A 249 0.16 -2.72 22.84
C TYR A 249 -0.15 -1.80 21.69
N VAL A 250 0.51 -0.65 21.66
CA VAL A 250 0.48 0.31 20.56
C VAL A 250 1.78 0.15 19.74
N ALA A 251 1.70 0.09 18.43
CA ALA A 251 2.86 0.23 17.59
C ALA A 251 2.85 1.58 16.88
N VAL A 252 3.97 2.28 16.94
CA VAL A 252 4.18 3.58 16.30
C VAL A 252 5.31 3.47 15.28
N HIS A 253 4.99 3.62 14.00
CA HIS A 253 6.01 3.79 12.97
C HIS A 253 6.48 5.24 12.99
N MET A 254 7.50 5.53 13.78
CA MET A 254 8.02 6.88 14.00
C MET A 254 9.04 7.23 12.91
N ARG A 255 8.58 7.91 11.86
CA ARG A 255 9.40 8.28 10.72
C ARG A 255 9.93 9.71 10.85
N ILE A 256 11.08 9.85 11.52
CA ILE A 256 11.74 11.13 11.82
C ILE A 256 13.21 11.15 11.42
N GLU A 257 13.65 10.18 10.63
CA GLU A 257 15.01 10.10 10.12
C GLU A 257 15.38 11.35 9.33
N LYS A 258 16.65 11.71 9.32
CA LYS A 258 17.14 12.94 8.68
C LYS A 258 16.79 13.03 7.18
N ASP A 259 16.91 11.92 6.47
CA ASP A 259 16.55 11.83 5.05
C ASP A 259 15.05 12.05 4.81
N TRP A 260 14.22 11.48 5.68
CA TRP A 260 12.78 11.72 5.64
C TRP A 260 12.43 13.17 5.94
N MET A 261 13.01 13.78 6.98
CA MET A 261 12.73 15.17 7.34
C MET A 261 13.10 16.16 6.22
N ILE A 262 14.14 15.86 5.43
CA ILE A 262 14.46 16.62 4.23
C ILE A 262 13.43 16.38 3.12
N HIS A 263 13.01 15.12 2.95
CA HIS A 263 12.08 14.73 1.90
C HIS A 263 10.67 15.27 2.15
N CYS A 264 10.14 15.16 3.36
CA CYS A 264 8.80 15.61 3.71
C CYS A 264 8.65 17.13 3.56
N LYS A 265 9.65 17.93 3.97
CA LYS A 265 9.65 19.39 3.74
C LYS A 265 9.57 19.75 2.25
N LYS A 266 10.28 19.02 1.39
CA LYS A 266 10.18 19.22 -0.07
C LYS A 266 8.80 18.81 -0.60
N LEU A 267 8.17 17.80 0.01
CA LEU A 267 6.81 17.39 -0.34
C LEU A 267 5.79 18.46 0.07
N GLU A 268 5.87 19.00 1.28
CA GLU A 268 5.02 20.10 1.75
C GLU A 268 5.07 21.30 0.81
N GLN A 269 6.28 21.74 0.44
CA GLN A 269 6.47 22.82 -0.52
C GLN A 269 5.88 22.51 -1.90
N ARG A 270 6.10 21.30 -2.43
CA ARG A 270 5.65 20.91 -3.76
C ARG A 270 4.14 20.76 -3.86
N LEU A 271 3.51 20.21 -2.83
CA LEU A 271 2.07 19.94 -2.79
C LEU A 271 1.28 21.12 -2.22
N ASN A 272 1.98 22.15 -1.70
CA ASN A 272 1.37 23.27 -0.99
C ASN A 272 0.44 22.80 0.16
N VAL A 273 0.91 21.84 0.94
CA VAL A 273 0.21 21.30 2.11
C VAL A 273 1.14 21.34 3.31
N SER A 274 0.57 21.53 4.49
CA SER A 274 1.25 21.36 5.79
C SER A 274 1.01 19.94 6.33
N GLU A 275 1.68 19.62 7.42
CA GLU A 275 1.43 18.38 8.20
C GLU A 275 1.87 17.06 7.52
N ILE A 276 2.83 17.09 6.60
CA ILE A 276 3.50 15.87 6.15
C ILE A 276 4.63 15.51 7.12
N CYS A 277 5.41 16.52 7.50
CA CYS A 277 6.45 16.39 8.52
C CYS A 277 5.84 16.47 9.92
N SER A 278 6.31 15.62 10.82
CA SER A 278 5.96 15.69 12.25
C SER A 278 7.22 15.60 13.09
N SER A 279 7.33 16.44 14.12
CA SER A 279 8.43 16.32 15.07
C SER A 279 8.15 15.15 16.04
N LYS A 280 9.17 14.71 16.73
CA LYS A 280 9.09 13.70 17.78
C LYS A 280 8.04 14.10 18.85
N GLU A 281 8.08 15.33 19.29
CA GLU A 281 7.19 15.88 20.32
C GLU A 281 5.74 15.86 19.84
N GLN A 282 5.48 16.25 18.60
CA GLN A 282 4.14 16.19 18.01
C GLN A 282 3.61 14.76 17.95
N ILE A 283 4.46 13.80 17.55
CA ILE A 283 4.08 12.38 17.50
C ILE A 283 3.70 11.89 18.90
N MET A 284 4.56 12.14 19.91
CA MET A 284 4.33 11.71 21.29
C MET A 284 3.07 12.34 21.88
N GLN A 285 2.87 13.65 21.65
CA GLN A 285 1.68 14.36 22.09
C GLN A 285 0.40 13.76 21.48
N ARG A 286 0.39 13.57 20.16
CA ARG A 286 -0.78 13.03 19.45
C ARG A 286 -1.09 11.60 19.88
N VAL A 287 -0.09 10.75 20.03
CA VAL A 287 -0.28 9.37 20.55
C VAL A 287 -0.83 9.40 21.99
N GLY A 288 -0.32 10.29 22.84
CA GLY A 288 -0.81 10.48 24.21
C GLY A 288 -2.26 10.98 24.32
N ASN A 289 -2.80 11.53 23.23
CA ASN A 289 -4.16 12.03 23.14
C ASN A 289 -5.12 11.06 22.42
N ILE A 290 -4.70 9.82 22.11
CA ILE A 290 -5.63 8.80 21.60
C ILE A 290 -6.66 8.50 22.69
N ALA A 291 -7.93 8.72 22.38
CA ALA A 291 -9.02 8.43 23.30
C ALA A 291 -9.13 6.93 23.61
N GLY A 292 -9.47 6.59 24.84
CA GLY A 292 -9.73 5.20 25.24
C GLY A 292 -8.48 4.32 25.47
N LEU A 293 -7.25 4.82 25.33
CA LEU A 293 -6.05 4.06 25.69
C LEU A 293 -6.02 3.76 27.18
N LYS A 294 -6.07 2.46 27.54
CA LYS A 294 -5.95 1.98 28.93
C LYS A 294 -4.49 1.87 29.32
N THR A 295 -4.03 2.72 30.23
CA THR A 295 -2.65 2.70 30.76
C THR A 295 -2.56 1.83 32.02
N PRO A 296 -1.38 1.23 32.34
CA PRO A 296 -0.14 1.30 31.56
C PRO A 296 -0.22 0.47 30.28
N ILE A 297 0.42 0.99 29.22
CA ILE A 297 0.46 0.33 27.93
C ILE A 297 1.84 0.48 27.28
N VAL A 298 2.36 -0.59 26.68
CA VAL A 298 3.63 -0.56 25.95
C VAL A 298 3.42 0.09 24.59
N ILE A 299 4.33 1.01 24.25
CA ILE A 299 4.43 1.66 22.95
C ILE A 299 5.65 1.07 22.24
N TYR A 300 5.44 0.22 21.24
CA TYR A 300 6.52 -0.26 20.40
C TYR A 300 6.85 0.79 19.33
N LEU A 301 8.09 1.26 19.31
CA LEU A 301 8.60 2.22 18.33
C LEU A 301 9.29 1.47 17.19
N ALA A 302 8.62 1.35 16.05
CA ALA A 302 9.24 0.89 14.81
C ALA A 302 10.02 2.06 14.20
N VAL A 303 11.34 2.05 14.39
CA VAL A 303 12.27 3.10 13.97
C VAL A 303 13.45 2.51 13.20
N ALA A 304 14.07 3.33 12.36
CA ALA A 304 15.33 2.97 11.70
C ALA A 304 16.49 2.87 12.70
N ASP A 305 17.53 2.13 12.33
CA ASP A 305 18.64 1.82 13.22
C ASP A 305 19.46 3.04 13.65
N ASP A 306 19.52 4.08 12.83
CA ASP A 306 20.18 5.35 13.16
C ASP A 306 19.49 6.11 14.32
N LEU A 307 18.23 5.83 14.61
CA LEU A 307 17.50 6.40 15.75
C LEU A 307 17.67 5.62 17.05
N LEU A 308 18.23 4.41 17.03
CA LEU A 308 18.39 3.57 18.24
C LEU A 308 19.41 4.13 19.25
N GLU A 309 20.28 5.02 18.81
CA GLU A 309 21.24 5.72 19.69
C GLU A 309 20.66 7.03 20.26
N ASP A 310 19.50 7.47 19.77
CA ASP A 310 18.81 8.66 20.26
C ASP A 310 17.82 8.33 21.39
N ASN A 311 18.35 8.29 22.62
CA ASN A 311 17.52 8.07 23.82
C ASN A 311 16.38 9.08 23.99
N SER A 312 16.40 10.20 23.27
CA SER A 312 15.35 11.21 23.35
C SER A 312 14.00 10.73 22.77
N ILE A 313 13.99 9.72 21.91
CA ILE A 313 12.75 9.11 21.40
C ILE A 313 12.00 8.31 22.50
N LEU A 314 12.69 7.94 23.56
CA LEU A 314 12.15 7.20 24.71
C LEU A 314 11.72 8.11 25.87
N ALA A 315 12.02 9.40 25.82
CA ALA A 315 11.74 10.37 26.88
C ALA A 315 10.59 11.32 26.50
N GLY A 316 9.88 11.82 27.50
CA GLY A 316 8.82 12.83 27.29
C GLY A 316 7.44 12.27 26.91
N TRP A 317 7.24 10.96 26.98
CA TRP A 317 5.93 10.36 26.79
C TRP A 317 5.01 10.64 27.99
N LYS A 318 3.69 10.70 27.72
CA LYS A 318 2.68 10.85 28.76
C LYS A 318 2.76 9.70 29.77
N GLU A 319 2.48 9.99 31.03
CA GLU A 319 2.48 9.00 32.12
C GLU A 319 1.61 7.77 31.77
N GLY A 320 2.16 6.59 32.04
CA GLY A 320 1.52 5.31 31.72
C GLY A 320 1.74 4.82 30.27
N LEU A 321 2.35 5.63 29.39
CA LEU A 321 2.82 5.19 28.08
C LEU A 321 4.28 4.77 28.18
N LEU A 322 4.57 3.51 27.87
CA LEU A 322 5.88 2.88 28.11
C LEU A 322 6.58 2.65 26.77
N PRO A 323 7.44 3.58 26.29
CA PRO A 323 8.08 3.46 24.99
C PRO A 323 9.25 2.47 25.04
N PHE A 324 9.27 1.60 24.02
CA PHE A 324 10.35 0.65 23.77
C PHE A 324 10.63 0.60 22.25
N GLU A 325 11.88 0.73 21.89
CA GLU A 325 12.41 0.34 20.59
C GLU A 325 13.16 -1.00 20.72
N LYS A 326 13.56 -1.61 19.60
CA LYS A 326 14.11 -2.97 19.55
C LYS A 326 15.35 -3.20 20.45
N LYS A 327 16.19 -2.17 20.70
CA LYS A 327 17.38 -2.26 21.58
C LYS A 327 16.99 -2.24 23.06
N LYS A 328 16.15 -1.27 23.47
CA LYS A 328 15.62 -1.19 24.84
C LYS A 328 14.73 -2.38 25.18
N LEU A 329 14.01 -2.91 24.19
CA LEU A 329 13.21 -4.14 24.35
C LEU A 329 14.07 -5.39 24.57
N GLY A 330 15.37 -5.33 24.25
CA GLY A 330 16.31 -6.46 24.39
C GLY A 330 16.22 -7.48 23.25
N VAL A 331 15.67 -7.10 22.10
CA VAL A 331 15.49 -7.99 20.93
C VAL A 331 16.35 -7.59 19.72
N PHE A 332 17.25 -6.63 19.89
CA PHE A 332 18.04 -6.08 18.78
C PHE A 332 18.91 -7.15 18.06
N ASP A 333 19.35 -8.19 18.78
CA ASP A 333 20.11 -9.29 18.17
C ASP A 333 19.33 -10.09 17.14
N ILE A 334 18.00 -10.06 17.19
CA ILE A 334 17.12 -10.65 16.17
C ILE A 334 17.30 -9.89 14.86
N TYR A 335 17.31 -8.57 14.93
CA TYR A 335 17.38 -7.68 13.76
C TYR A 335 18.77 -7.60 13.15
N LYS A 336 19.79 -7.35 13.95
CA LYS A 336 21.15 -7.07 13.49
C LYS A 336 21.80 -8.21 12.69
N LYS A 337 21.30 -9.44 12.82
CA LYS A 337 21.74 -10.61 12.05
C LYS A 337 21.11 -10.70 10.65
N GLN A 338 20.10 -9.87 10.38
CA GLN A 338 19.27 -9.96 9.18
C GLN A 338 19.58 -8.81 8.22
N PRO A 339 19.46 -9.01 6.90
CA PRO A 339 19.50 -7.92 5.95
C PRO A 339 18.30 -6.97 6.17
N TYR A 340 18.47 -5.72 5.76
CA TYR A 340 17.46 -4.66 5.95
C TYR A 340 16.02 -5.07 5.54
N LEU A 341 15.88 -5.80 4.42
CA LEU A 341 14.57 -6.27 3.97
C LEU A 341 13.86 -7.13 5.03
N ILE A 342 14.59 -8.07 5.64
CA ILE A 342 14.06 -8.97 6.67
C ILE A 342 13.78 -8.22 7.97
N GLN A 343 14.67 -7.29 8.37
CA GLN A 343 14.42 -6.41 9.52
C GLN A 343 13.12 -5.63 9.36
N SER A 344 12.92 -5.05 8.17
CA SER A 344 11.70 -4.32 7.84
C SER A 344 10.45 -5.21 7.83
N ALA A 345 10.58 -6.49 7.43
CA ALA A 345 9.48 -7.46 7.46
C ALA A 345 9.09 -7.84 8.90
N ILE A 346 10.06 -7.97 9.81
CA ILE A 346 9.79 -8.20 11.24
C ILE A 346 9.05 -7.00 11.83
N ASP A 347 9.55 -5.78 11.64
CA ASP A 347 8.88 -4.55 12.13
C ASP A 347 7.48 -4.39 11.55
N TYR A 348 7.30 -4.73 10.26
CA TYR A 348 6.00 -4.70 9.61
C TYR A 348 4.99 -5.65 10.29
N GLU A 349 5.42 -6.88 10.56
CA GLU A 349 4.59 -7.88 11.20
C GLU A 349 4.25 -7.51 12.65
N VAL A 350 5.20 -6.96 13.41
CA VAL A 350 4.94 -6.43 14.76
C VAL A 350 3.93 -5.29 14.72
N CYS A 351 4.05 -4.37 13.76
CA CYS A 351 3.09 -3.27 13.58
C CYS A 351 1.70 -3.79 13.17
N LEU A 352 1.64 -4.78 12.29
CA LEU A 352 0.38 -5.36 11.81
C LEU A 352 -0.42 -6.04 12.93
N ARG A 353 0.28 -6.67 13.90
CA ARG A 353 -0.31 -7.41 15.04
C ARG A 353 -0.68 -6.53 16.24
N SER A 354 -0.31 -5.26 16.24
CA SER A 354 -0.61 -4.34 17.36
C SER A 354 -2.11 -4.13 17.54
N ASP A 355 -2.54 -3.86 18.77
CA ASP A 355 -3.94 -3.50 19.05
C ASP A 355 -4.27 -2.14 18.46
N VAL A 356 -3.34 -1.19 18.58
CA VAL A 356 -3.43 0.13 17.97
C VAL A 356 -2.18 0.37 17.12
N PHE A 357 -2.37 0.84 15.89
CA PHE A 357 -1.28 1.25 15.02
C PHE A 357 -1.31 2.76 14.77
N VAL A 358 -0.15 3.39 14.81
CA VAL A 358 0.00 4.83 14.52
C VAL A 358 1.14 5.04 13.54
N GLY A 359 0.88 5.76 12.45
CA GLY A 359 1.87 5.98 11.40
C GLY A 359 1.72 7.32 10.69
N ASN A 360 2.51 7.52 9.63
CA ASN A 360 2.47 8.72 8.78
C ASN A 360 1.77 8.38 7.45
N SER A 361 0.76 9.16 7.06
CA SER A 361 -0.04 8.90 5.85
C SER A 361 0.74 9.08 4.53
N PHE A 362 1.96 9.62 4.58
CA PHE A 362 2.88 9.71 3.45
C PHE A 362 3.98 8.63 3.47
N SER A 363 3.90 7.68 4.39
CA SER A 363 4.80 6.54 4.43
C SER A 363 4.15 5.29 3.84
N THR A 364 4.74 4.72 2.80
CA THR A 364 4.28 3.44 2.21
C THR A 364 4.28 2.30 3.23
N PHE A 365 5.18 2.33 4.23
CA PHE A 365 5.16 1.36 5.33
C PHE A 365 3.86 1.48 6.12
N SER A 366 3.56 2.68 6.62
CA SER A 366 2.34 2.92 7.41
C SER A 366 1.07 2.65 6.59
N SER A 367 1.04 3.13 5.35
CA SER A 367 -0.14 2.99 4.48
C SER A 367 -0.46 1.52 4.15
N LEU A 368 0.55 0.67 3.94
CA LEU A 368 0.33 -0.76 3.71
C LEU A 368 -0.06 -1.50 5.00
N VAL A 369 0.49 -1.15 6.17
CA VAL A 369 0.00 -1.71 7.45
C VAL A 369 -1.48 -1.39 7.62
N VAL A 370 -1.90 -0.14 7.35
CA VAL A 370 -3.32 0.26 7.43
C VAL A 370 -4.17 -0.47 6.39
N LEU A 371 -3.69 -0.63 5.17
CA LEU A 371 -4.41 -1.39 4.14
C LEU A 371 -4.62 -2.86 4.56
N ASP A 372 -3.59 -3.55 5.01
CA ASP A 372 -3.67 -4.94 5.43
C ASP A 372 -4.60 -5.09 6.66
N ARG A 373 -4.55 -4.15 7.62
CA ARG A 373 -5.46 -4.11 8.78
C ARG A 373 -6.91 -3.85 8.37
N THR A 374 -7.15 -2.89 7.46
CA THR A 374 -8.47 -2.60 6.90
C THR A 374 -9.05 -3.82 6.21
N GLN A 375 -8.27 -4.45 5.33
CA GLN A 375 -8.68 -5.66 4.61
C GLN A 375 -9.02 -6.80 5.57
N LYS A 376 -8.21 -7.01 6.61
CA LYS A 376 -8.46 -8.03 7.64
C LYS A 376 -9.76 -7.75 8.41
N MET A 377 -10.06 -6.50 8.76
CA MET A 377 -11.33 -6.16 9.40
C MET A 377 -12.52 -6.46 8.49
N ILE A 378 -12.43 -6.10 7.21
CA ILE A 378 -13.47 -6.39 6.22
C ILE A 378 -13.67 -7.90 6.05
N SER A 379 -12.60 -8.68 5.93
CA SER A 379 -12.68 -10.14 5.79
C SER A 379 -13.30 -10.84 6.99
N MET A 380 -13.26 -10.22 8.17
CA MET A 380 -13.92 -10.68 9.40
C MET A 380 -15.36 -10.17 9.56
N GLY A 381 -15.91 -9.50 8.53
CA GLY A 381 -17.28 -8.98 8.55
C GLY A 381 -17.44 -7.62 9.24
N GLY A 382 -16.34 -6.93 9.55
CA GLY A 382 -16.38 -5.58 10.10
C GLY A 382 -16.94 -4.57 9.10
N THR A 383 -17.96 -3.83 9.48
CA THR A 383 -18.57 -2.76 8.68
C THR A 383 -18.08 -1.38 9.08
N GLU A 384 -17.75 -1.19 10.36
CA GLU A 384 -17.17 0.05 10.90
C GLU A 384 -15.63 -0.08 10.89
N LEU A 385 -14.99 0.79 10.11
CA LEU A 385 -13.55 0.82 9.93
C LEU A 385 -12.90 2.02 10.63
N CYS A 386 -13.72 2.97 11.09
CA CYS A 386 -13.31 4.21 11.73
C CYS A 386 -14.03 4.40 13.07
N GLY A 387 -13.37 5.06 14.03
CA GLY A 387 -13.95 5.35 15.33
C GLY A 387 -13.29 4.61 16.50
N LEU A 388 -13.83 4.80 17.70
CA LEU A 388 -13.25 4.29 18.94
C LEU A 388 -13.53 2.79 19.17
N ASP A 389 -14.63 2.27 18.60
CA ASP A 389 -15.08 0.88 18.83
C ASP A 389 -14.51 -0.10 17.79
N VAL A 390 -13.61 0.37 16.94
CA VAL A 390 -12.94 -0.48 15.95
C VAL A 390 -11.99 -1.43 16.66
N ARG A 391 -12.05 -2.71 16.32
CA ARG A 391 -11.26 -3.77 16.97
C ARG A 391 -9.74 -3.53 16.89
N TRP A 392 -9.25 -3.01 15.76
CA TRP A 392 -7.84 -2.70 15.51
C TRP A 392 -7.71 -1.30 14.89
N PRO A 393 -7.90 -0.24 15.68
CA PRO A 393 -7.84 1.11 15.15
C PRO A 393 -6.44 1.45 14.64
N SER A 394 -6.40 2.22 13.57
CA SER A 394 -5.18 2.80 13.03
C SER A 394 -5.32 4.30 12.95
N TYR A 395 -4.20 5.02 13.12
CA TYR A 395 -4.18 6.47 13.17
C TYR A 395 -3.03 7.05 12.35
N ALA A 396 -3.27 8.23 11.77
CA ALA A 396 -2.24 9.05 11.11
C ALA A 396 -1.79 10.16 12.05
N TYR A 397 -0.56 10.08 12.58
CA TYR A 397 -0.05 11.09 13.52
C TYR A 397 0.30 12.42 12.86
N ASN A 398 0.47 12.45 11.54
CA ASN A 398 0.72 13.72 10.82
C ASN A 398 -0.57 14.51 10.57
N LEU A 399 -1.74 13.96 10.83
CA LEU A 399 -3.04 14.63 10.70
C LEU A 399 -3.69 14.79 12.05
N GLU A 400 -4.26 15.97 12.30
CA GLU A 400 -4.96 16.25 13.54
C GLU A 400 -6.37 15.63 13.51
N GLY A 401 -6.70 14.93 14.58
CA GLY A 401 -7.98 14.32 14.84
C GLY A 401 -8.67 14.94 16.04
N GLU A 402 -9.61 14.21 16.65
CA GLU A 402 -10.34 14.66 17.82
C GLU A 402 -9.41 14.89 19.03
N SER A 403 -9.72 15.88 19.86
CA SER A 403 -9.00 16.22 21.09
C SER A 403 -7.48 16.41 20.90
N ASN A 404 -7.05 16.94 19.75
CA ASN A 404 -5.64 17.10 19.36
C ASN A 404 -4.88 15.76 19.32
N GLY A 405 -5.60 14.66 19.16
CA GLY A 405 -5.04 13.33 18.89
C GLY A 405 -4.69 13.13 17.41
N PRO A 406 -4.21 11.95 17.03
CA PRO A 406 -4.00 11.61 15.65
C PRO A 406 -5.34 11.28 14.97
N ARG A 407 -5.47 11.53 13.67
CA ARG A 407 -6.70 11.22 12.93
C ARG A 407 -6.86 9.71 12.73
N SER A 408 -8.09 9.19 12.95
CA SER A 408 -8.45 7.82 12.59
C SER A 408 -8.21 7.55 11.13
N TRP A 409 -7.70 6.34 10.81
CA TRP A 409 -7.24 6.02 9.48
C TRP A 409 -7.62 4.59 9.05
N ALA A 410 -8.37 4.49 7.97
CA ALA A 410 -8.61 3.25 7.26
C ALA A 410 -8.28 3.43 5.76
N ALA A 411 -7.95 2.36 5.06
CA ALA A 411 -7.75 2.42 3.63
C ALA A 411 -9.09 2.47 2.88
N ASN A 412 -9.19 3.34 1.88
CA ASN A 412 -10.36 3.38 1.02
C ASN A 412 -10.28 2.26 -0.03
N MET A 413 -10.99 1.16 0.19
CA MET A 413 -11.01 -0.01 -0.70
C MET A 413 -11.72 0.26 -2.03
N SER A 414 -12.46 1.38 -2.14
CA SER A 414 -13.16 1.78 -3.37
C SER A 414 -12.30 2.63 -4.31
N ASP A 415 -11.10 3.04 -3.88
CA ASP A 415 -10.20 3.82 -4.73
C ASP A 415 -9.81 3.03 -5.98
N LEU A 416 -9.85 3.72 -7.12
CA LEU A 416 -9.55 3.15 -8.43
C LEU A 416 -8.04 3.06 -8.72
N SER A 417 -7.21 3.58 -7.82
CA SER A 417 -5.75 3.44 -7.91
C SER A 417 -5.11 3.42 -6.53
N LEU A 418 -3.92 2.82 -6.42
CA LEU A 418 -3.13 2.79 -5.18
C LEU A 418 -2.40 4.12 -4.91
N GLN A 419 -2.70 5.19 -5.66
CA GLN A 419 -1.91 6.42 -5.65
C GLN A 419 -1.82 7.06 -4.26
N ALA A 420 -2.92 7.11 -3.50
CA ALA A 420 -2.94 7.65 -2.14
C ALA A 420 -2.02 6.87 -1.19
N ILE A 421 -1.89 5.58 -1.39
CA ILE A 421 -1.00 4.70 -0.61
C ILE A 421 0.46 4.80 -1.09
N SER A 422 0.67 4.81 -2.41
CA SER A 422 2.02 4.83 -3.01
C SER A 422 2.77 6.15 -2.80
N TYR A 423 2.04 7.27 -2.82
CA TYR A 423 2.61 8.63 -2.74
C TYR A 423 2.25 9.37 -1.46
N GLY A 424 1.34 8.83 -0.68
CA GLY A 424 0.77 9.46 0.49
C GLY A 424 -0.37 10.44 0.18
N SER A 425 -1.17 10.72 1.18
CA SER A 425 -2.32 11.61 1.08
C SER A 425 -2.68 12.21 2.45
N ASN A 426 -3.13 13.48 2.44
CA ASN A 426 -3.84 14.08 3.58
C ASN A 426 -5.34 13.72 3.56
N HIS A 427 -5.84 13.18 2.46
CA HIS A 427 -7.21 12.70 2.33
C HIS A 427 -7.26 11.21 2.73
N ILE A 428 -7.50 10.96 3.99
CA ILE A 428 -7.70 9.61 4.54
C ILE A 428 -9.20 9.36 4.75
N SER A 429 -9.62 8.09 4.64
CA SER A 429 -11.03 7.76 4.52
C SER A 429 -11.87 7.90 5.78
N CYS A 430 -11.25 8.08 6.94
CA CYS A 430 -12.00 8.38 8.17
C CYS A 430 -12.31 9.88 8.25
N PRO A 431 -13.57 10.27 8.55
CA PRO A 431 -13.98 11.68 8.69
C PRO A 431 -13.26 12.39 9.82
#